data_26328297df602110167f8226d7e8ce58
#
_entry.id   26328297df602110167f8226d7e8ce58
#
_cell.length_a   1.000
_cell.length_b   1.000
_cell.length_c   1.000
_cell.angle_alpha   90.00
_cell.angle_beta   90.00
_cell.angle_gamma   90.00
#
_symmetry.space_group_name_H-M   'P 1'
#
loop_
_entity.id
_entity.type
_entity.pdbx_description
1 polymer ?
#
loop_
_entity_poly.entity_id
_entity_poly.type
_entity_poly.pdbx_seq_one_letter_code
_entity_poly.pdbx_strand_id
1 'polypeptide(L)'
;MKNIINLDQGVIGALEFFSKNKLPKLNLDQFTFPIVVGSGNAYNTGQILFSGRKAIVADESTFKKTIENYRDLINKKIIKEAIIISASGEKDSIWEIELAKKYKLKTILLTCSPDSSSAKIADEMIIYPKVSEPYTYNISTYLGMVLSATSENPKLILNFLKKLKIKNGFKSYNSYSLILPDEFIAITPMIDIKKSELFGPKLSLRAFSFGHARHAKFVIRDKKELVITLGKEKNMYFGEPQSRWQIDLPNKVDFAFILCLTYYLVGQIQKNKPAYFKNNIKNYCQDYGPKAYGHNKSFDIIVPGSINN
;
A
#
# COMPACT_ATOMS: atom_id res chain seq x y z
N MET A 1 -10.20 18.12 -18.93
CA MET A 1 -9.86 16.90 -18.18
C MET A 1 -10.66 16.88 -16.89
N LYS A 2 -11.29 15.76 -16.48
CA LYS A 2 -11.86 15.62 -15.14
C LYS A 2 -10.77 15.97 -14.12
N ASN A 3 -11.10 16.78 -13.15
CA ASN A 3 -10.13 17.27 -12.17
C ASN A 3 -9.59 16.08 -11.35
N ILE A 4 -8.35 15.65 -11.62
CA ILE A 4 -7.70 14.55 -10.91
C ILE A 4 -7.44 15.01 -9.47
N ILE A 5 -8.07 14.34 -8.51
CA ILE A 5 -7.88 14.63 -7.08
C ILE A 5 -6.42 14.36 -6.65
N ASN A 6 -5.97 14.92 -5.55
CA ASN A 6 -4.71 14.54 -4.92
C ASN A 6 -4.90 13.30 -4.04
N LEU A 7 -3.80 12.65 -3.66
CA LEU A 7 -3.84 11.41 -2.88
C LEU A 7 -4.50 11.60 -1.50
N ASP A 8 -4.32 12.74 -0.85
CA ASP A 8 -5.00 13.07 0.42
C ASP A 8 -6.52 13.06 0.30
N GLN A 9 -7.06 13.57 -0.81
CA GLN A 9 -8.49 13.52 -1.12
C GLN A 9 -8.94 12.08 -1.40
N GLY A 10 -8.10 11.28 -2.07
CA GLY A 10 -8.34 9.85 -2.28
C GLY A 10 -8.43 9.08 -0.96
N VAL A 11 -7.52 9.35 -0.01
CA VAL A 11 -7.56 8.77 1.34
C VAL A 11 -8.85 9.12 2.07
N ILE A 12 -9.23 10.40 2.08
CA ILE A 12 -10.48 10.85 2.72
C ILE A 12 -11.69 10.16 2.09
N GLY A 13 -11.77 10.12 0.75
CA GLY A 13 -12.85 9.45 0.03
C GLY A 13 -12.94 7.95 0.32
N ALA A 14 -11.82 7.26 0.38
CA ALA A 14 -11.76 5.84 0.74
C ALA A 14 -12.25 5.60 2.18
N LEU A 15 -11.82 6.42 3.14
CA LEU A 15 -12.26 6.31 4.54
C LEU A 15 -13.76 6.64 4.70
N GLU A 16 -14.28 7.63 3.98
CA GLU A 16 -15.71 7.96 3.96
C GLU A 16 -16.53 6.79 3.38
N PHE A 17 -16.03 6.14 2.34
CA PHE A 17 -16.64 4.95 1.75
C PHE A 17 -16.66 3.78 2.74
N PHE A 18 -15.53 3.39 3.32
CA PHE A 18 -15.45 2.28 4.28
C PHE A 18 -16.16 2.57 5.60
N SER A 19 -16.42 3.84 5.91
CA SER A 19 -17.26 4.22 7.06
C SER A 19 -18.74 3.88 6.89
N LYS A 20 -19.17 3.65 5.65
CA LYS A 20 -20.57 3.38 5.29
C LYS A 20 -20.79 1.97 4.74
N ASN A 21 -19.73 1.33 4.27
CA ASN A 21 -19.79 0.03 3.61
C ASN A 21 -19.09 -1.04 4.46
N LYS A 22 -19.78 -2.16 4.64
CA LYS A 22 -19.25 -3.29 5.40
C LYS A 22 -18.15 -3.98 4.59
N LEU A 23 -17.06 -4.29 5.27
CA LEU A 23 -15.96 -5.09 4.72
C LEU A 23 -16.13 -6.58 5.06
N PRO A 24 -15.65 -7.50 4.21
CA PRO A 24 -15.54 -8.90 4.57
C PRO A 24 -14.54 -9.02 5.75
N LYS A 25 -14.79 -9.93 6.66
CA LYS A 25 -13.86 -10.20 7.75
C LYS A 25 -12.71 -11.08 7.25
N LEU A 26 -11.47 -10.64 7.41
CA LEU A 26 -10.28 -11.43 7.11
C LEU A 26 -9.66 -11.97 8.41
N ASN A 27 -9.87 -13.25 8.67
CA ASN A 27 -9.24 -13.91 9.79
C ASN A 27 -7.90 -14.53 9.34
N LEU A 28 -6.80 -13.84 9.64
CA LEU A 28 -5.46 -14.32 9.26
C LEU A 28 -4.96 -15.49 10.12
N ASP A 29 -5.53 -15.71 11.31
CA ASP A 29 -5.11 -16.78 12.22
C ASP A 29 -5.51 -18.19 11.73
N GLN A 30 -6.42 -18.25 10.75
CA GLN A 30 -6.75 -19.51 10.09
C GLN A 30 -5.61 -20.07 9.23
N PHE A 31 -4.65 -19.22 8.81
CA PHE A 31 -3.52 -19.59 7.97
C PHE A 31 -2.27 -19.82 8.84
N THR A 32 -1.87 -21.06 8.99
CA THR A 32 -0.77 -21.41 9.91
C THR A 32 0.59 -21.02 9.38
N PHE A 33 0.85 -21.24 8.09
CA PHE A 33 2.12 -20.90 7.42
C PHE A 33 1.91 -20.85 5.90
N PRO A 34 1.19 -19.84 5.37
CA PRO A 34 0.91 -19.73 3.95
C PRO A 34 2.10 -19.18 3.15
N ILE A 35 2.09 -19.42 1.84
CA ILE A 35 2.82 -18.59 0.88
C ILE A 35 1.87 -17.49 0.43
N VAL A 36 2.32 -16.25 0.50
CA VAL A 36 1.56 -15.05 0.08
C VAL A 36 2.24 -14.46 -1.14
N VAL A 37 1.49 -14.18 -2.20
CA VAL A 37 2.05 -13.60 -3.42
C VAL A 37 1.21 -12.44 -3.93
N GLY A 38 1.90 -11.47 -4.52
CA GLY A 38 1.30 -10.31 -5.19
C GLY A 38 2.35 -9.46 -5.86
N SER A 39 1.94 -8.58 -6.75
CA SER A 39 2.83 -7.70 -7.51
C SER A 39 2.80 -6.26 -6.98
N GLY A 40 3.95 -5.64 -6.78
CA GLY A 40 4.08 -4.24 -6.38
C GLY A 40 3.32 -3.91 -5.07
N ASN A 41 2.28 -3.07 -5.14
CA ASN A 41 1.49 -2.71 -3.94
C ASN A 41 0.75 -3.93 -3.34
N ALA A 42 0.40 -4.94 -4.12
CA ALA A 42 -0.19 -6.17 -3.61
C ALA A 42 0.82 -6.99 -2.78
N TYR A 43 2.08 -7.08 -3.23
CA TYR A 43 3.18 -7.65 -2.46
C TYR A 43 3.36 -6.95 -1.12
N ASN A 44 3.44 -5.61 -1.13
CA ASN A 44 3.57 -4.82 0.09
C ASN A 44 2.36 -4.97 1.02
N THR A 45 1.15 -5.13 0.45
CA THR A 45 -0.05 -5.45 1.23
C THR A 45 0.08 -6.81 1.91
N GLY A 46 0.62 -7.81 1.22
CA GLY A 46 0.95 -9.12 1.82
C GLY A 46 1.93 -8.99 2.99
N GLN A 47 2.97 -8.20 2.85
CA GLN A 47 3.92 -7.89 3.92
C GLN A 47 3.24 -7.26 5.15
N ILE A 48 2.29 -6.33 4.92
CA ILE A 48 1.52 -5.68 5.97
C ILE A 48 0.59 -6.69 6.66
N LEU A 49 -0.22 -7.42 5.90
CA LEU A 49 -1.21 -8.36 6.43
C LEU A 49 -0.56 -9.46 7.28
N PHE A 50 0.61 -9.92 6.89
CA PHE A 50 1.33 -10.99 7.58
C PHE A 50 2.50 -10.50 8.44
N SER A 51 2.59 -9.20 8.72
CA SER A 51 3.59 -8.66 9.65
C SER A 51 3.46 -9.32 11.03
N GLY A 52 4.59 -9.84 11.54
CA GLY A 52 4.62 -10.56 12.81
C GLY A 52 3.99 -11.96 12.79
N ARG A 53 3.56 -12.47 11.63
CA ARG A 53 2.96 -13.81 11.45
C ARG A 53 3.91 -14.74 10.68
N LYS A 54 3.72 -16.04 10.87
CA LYS A 54 4.45 -17.04 10.08
C LYS A 54 3.88 -17.07 8.66
N ALA A 55 4.58 -16.50 7.72
CA ALA A 55 4.24 -16.54 6.29
C ALA A 55 5.50 -16.36 5.45
N ILE A 56 5.45 -16.82 4.22
CA ILE A 56 6.46 -16.56 3.20
C ILE A 56 5.82 -15.61 2.20
N VAL A 57 6.36 -14.40 2.06
CA VAL A 57 5.82 -13.41 1.12
C VAL A 57 6.75 -13.33 -0.09
N ALA A 58 6.19 -13.52 -1.27
CA ALA A 58 6.87 -13.46 -2.56
C ALA A 58 6.20 -12.45 -3.49
N ASP A 59 6.97 -11.90 -4.41
CA ASP A 59 6.45 -11.16 -5.56
C ASP A 59 6.38 -12.06 -6.80
N GLU A 60 5.80 -11.53 -7.88
CA GLU A 60 5.68 -12.23 -9.15
C GLU A 60 7.01 -12.76 -9.67
N SER A 61 8.11 -12.03 -9.47
CA SER A 61 9.44 -12.40 -10.00
C SER A 61 10.10 -13.53 -9.20
N THR A 62 9.76 -13.68 -7.94
CA THR A 62 10.37 -14.63 -6.99
C THR A 62 9.48 -15.82 -6.65
N PHE A 63 8.17 -15.76 -6.94
CA PHE A 63 7.19 -16.77 -6.51
C PHE A 63 7.54 -18.19 -6.94
N LYS A 64 7.92 -18.39 -8.21
CA LYS A 64 8.30 -19.72 -8.72
C LYS A 64 9.45 -20.31 -7.93
N LYS A 65 10.53 -19.52 -7.74
CA LYS A 65 11.69 -19.95 -6.96
C LYS A 65 11.33 -20.20 -5.48
N THR A 66 10.44 -19.38 -4.95
CA THR A 66 9.94 -19.54 -3.58
C THR A 66 9.23 -20.90 -3.41
N ILE A 67 8.30 -21.25 -4.29
CA ILE A 67 7.63 -22.55 -4.24
C ILE A 67 8.66 -23.71 -4.35
N GLU A 68 9.62 -23.60 -5.24
CA GLU A 68 10.67 -24.61 -5.42
C GLU A 68 11.52 -24.78 -4.15
N ASN A 69 11.93 -23.68 -3.52
CA ASN A 69 12.73 -23.70 -2.29
C ASN A 69 11.97 -24.30 -1.09
N TYR A 70 10.66 -24.15 -1.04
CA TYR A 70 9.83 -24.64 0.06
C TYR A 70 9.08 -25.94 -0.29
N ARG A 71 9.44 -26.61 -1.40
CA ARG A 71 8.79 -27.83 -1.89
C ARG A 71 8.67 -28.93 -0.86
N ASP A 72 9.71 -29.12 -0.04
CA ASP A 72 9.69 -30.15 1.01
C ASP A 72 8.65 -29.87 2.09
N LEU A 73 8.47 -28.61 2.47
CA LEU A 73 7.44 -28.20 3.44
C LEU A 73 6.03 -28.32 2.84
N ILE A 74 5.89 -28.05 1.55
CA ILE A 74 4.64 -28.27 0.81
C ILE A 74 4.31 -29.75 0.76
N ASN A 75 5.26 -30.61 0.38
CA ASN A 75 5.08 -32.06 0.30
C ASN A 75 4.73 -32.68 1.67
N LYS A 76 5.32 -32.16 2.74
CA LYS A 76 5.01 -32.54 4.15
C LYS A 76 3.70 -31.92 4.66
N LYS A 77 2.96 -31.18 3.83
CA LYS A 77 1.72 -30.49 4.20
C LYS A 77 1.86 -29.52 5.39
N ILE A 78 3.04 -28.95 5.59
CA ILE A 78 3.29 -27.86 6.55
C ILE A 78 2.80 -26.55 5.93
N ILE A 79 3.11 -26.31 4.65
CA ILE A 79 2.54 -25.24 3.83
C ILE A 79 1.40 -25.87 3.02
N LYS A 80 0.18 -25.34 3.21
CA LYS A 80 -1.03 -25.88 2.59
C LYS A 80 -1.73 -24.89 1.68
N GLU A 81 -1.52 -23.58 1.91
CA GLU A 81 -2.24 -22.51 1.24
C GLU A 81 -1.27 -21.58 0.51
N ALA A 82 -1.74 -21.08 -0.64
CA ALA A 82 -1.22 -19.92 -1.32
C ALA A 82 -2.28 -18.81 -1.30
N ILE A 83 -1.91 -17.64 -0.78
CA ILE A 83 -2.78 -16.47 -0.73
C ILE A 83 -2.31 -15.51 -1.82
N ILE A 84 -3.15 -15.30 -2.83
CA ILE A 84 -2.87 -14.45 -3.96
C ILE A 84 -3.56 -13.10 -3.76
N ILE A 85 -2.80 -12.02 -3.77
CA ILE A 85 -3.34 -10.66 -3.63
C ILE A 85 -3.30 -9.99 -5.00
N SER A 86 -4.47 -9.78 -5.58
CA SER A 86 -4.59 -9.12 -6.88
C SER A 86 -5.91 -8.36 -6.99
N ALA A 87 -5.83 -7.04 -6.97
CA ALA A 87 -7.03 -6.20 -7.02
C ALA A 87 -7.86 -6.41 -8.30
N SER A 88 -7.21 -6.57 -9.44
CA SER A 88 -7.87 -6.83 -10.73
C SER A 88 -8.19 -8.31 -10.95
N GLY A 89 -7.45 -9.22 -10.31
CA GLY A 89 -7.54 -10.65 -10.57
C GLY A 89 -7.13 -11.04 -11.99
N GLU A 90 -6.28 -10.24 -12.60
CA GLU A 90 -5.76 -10.44 -13.96
C GLU A 90 -4.23 -10.49 -13.97
N LYS A 91 -3.62 -10.63 -15.12
CA LYS A 91 -2.16 -10.65 -15.31
C LYS A 91 -1.49 -11.80 -14.53
N ASP A 92 -0.54 -11.44 -13.67
CA ASP A 92 0.31 -12.40 -12.95
C ASP A 92 -0.49 -13.35 -12.06
N SER A 93 -1.57 -12.89 -11.45
CA SER A 93 -2.37 -13.72 -10.53
C SER A 93 -2.95 -15.00 -11.17
N ILE A 94 -3.10 -15.04 -12.50
CA ILE A 94 -3.59 -16.24 -13.21
C ILE A 94 -2.53 -17.34 -13.10
N TRP A 95 -1.30 -17.07 -13.59
CA TRP A 95 -0.24 -18.08 -13.57
C TRP A 95 0.23 -18.41 -12.16
N GLU A 96 0.13 -17.45 -11.22
CA GLU A 96 0.43 -17.67 -9.79
C GLU A 96 -0.51 -18.72 -9.18
N ILE A 97 -1.82 -18.60 -9.46
CA ILE A 97 -2.82 -19.59 -9.03
C ILE A 97 -2.55 -20.95 -9.70
N GLU A 98 -2.33 -20.99 -11.00
CA GLU A 98 -2.05 -22.22 -11.73
C GLU A 98 -0.80 -22.93 -11.18
N LEU A 99 0.27 -22.17 -10.91
CA LEU A 99 1.48 -22.70 -10.32
C LEU A 99 1.24 -23.26 -8.91
N ALA A 100 0.53 -22.50 -8.05
CA ALA A 100 0.19 -22.95 -6.70
C ALA A 100 -0.61 -24.28 -6.72
N LYS A 101 -1.60 -24.39 -7.62
CA LYS A 101 -2.39 -25.61 -7.83
C LYS A 101 -1.57 -26.79 -8.32
N LYS A 102 -0.60 -26.56 -9.21
CA LYS A 102 0.35 -27.59 -9.64
C LYS A 102 1.11 -28.21 -8.47
N TYR A 103 1.39 -27.43 -7.44
CA TYR A 103 2.00 -27.88 -6.18
C TYR A 103 0.98 -28.32 -5.13
N LYS A 104 -0.31 -28.44 -5.49
CA LYS A 104 -1.41 -28.89 -4.62
C LYS A 104 -1.64 -27.99 -3.40
N LEU A 105 -1.33 -26.69 -3.53
CA LEU A 105 -1.69 -25.69 -2.56
C LEU A 105 -3.14 -25.25 -2.79
N LYS A 106 -3.90 -25.08 -1.70
CA LYS A 106 -5.21 -24.44 -1.74
C LYS A 106 -5.00 -22.95 -2.02
N THR A 107 -5.70 -22.43 -3.01
CA THR A 107 -5.53 -21.04 -3.47
C THR A 107 -6.64 -20.15 -2.96
N ILE A 108 -6.26 -19.05 -2.30
CA ILE A 108 -7.18 -18.03 -1.77
C ILE A 108 -6.86 -16.71 -2.46
N LEU A 109 -7.81 -16.16 -3.21
CA LEU A 109 -7.65 -14.89 -3.90
C LEU A 109 -8.26 -13.74 -3.09
N LEU A 110 -7.45 -12.72 -2.77
CA LEU A 110 -7.92 -11.44 -2.26
C LEU A 110 -8.03 -10.45 -3.43
N THR A 111 -9.26 -10.05 -3.79
CA THR A 111 -9.50 -9.26 -5.01
C THR A 111 -10.57 -8.20 -4.82
N CYS A 112 -10.61 -7.24 -5.74
CA CYS A 112 -11.73 -6.29 -5.90
C CYS A 112 -12.58 -6.60 -7.14
N SER A 113 -12.30 -7.70 -7.85
CA SER A 113 -12.91 -8.03 -9.15
C SER A 113 -13.44 -9.48 -9.14
N PRO A 114 -14.73 -9.66 -8.77
CA PRO A 114 -15.32 -11.01 -8.60
C PRO A 114 -15.38 -11.82 -9.90
N ASP A 115 -15.47 -11.14 -11.04
CA ASP A 115 -15.64 -11.79 -12.35
C ASP A 115 -14.32 -11.96 -13.12
N SER A 116 -13.18 -11.70 -12.45
CA SER A 116 -11.86 -11.78 -13.06
C SER A 116 -11.46 -13.20 -13.48
N SER A 117 -10.44 -13.29 -14.32
CA SER A 117 -9.89 -14.58 -14.78
C SER A 117 -9.37 -15.40 -13.60
N SER A 118 -8.70 -14.78 -12.63
CA SER A 118 -8.21 -15.43 -11.41
C SER A 118 -9.34 -15.90 -10.48
N ALA A 119 -10.43 -15.12 -10.40
CA ALA A 119 -11.58 -15.48 -9.57
C ALA A 119 -12.25 -16.79 -10.04
N LYS A 120 -12.23 -17.05 -11.35
CA LYS A 120 -12.80 -18.27 -11.95
C LYS A 120 -12.00 -19.53 -11.66
N ILE A 121 -10.73 -19.37 -11.30
CA ILE A 121 -9.81 -20.51 -11.13
C ILE A 121 -9.29 -20.67 -9.70
N ALA A 122 -9.45 -19.69 -8.82
CA ALA A 122 -9.10 -19.79 -7.41
C ALA A 122 -10.04 -20.77 -6.67
N ASP A 123 -9.55 -21.44 -5.63
CA ASP A 123 -10.40 -22.34 -4.82
C ASP A 123 -11.32 -21.56 -3.89
N GLU A 124 -10.84 -20.42 -3.36
CA GLU A 124 -11.62 -19.48 -2.56
C GLU A 124 -11.29 -18.05 -2.97
N MET A 125 -12.23 -17.15 -2.77
CA MET A 125 -11.99 -15.72 -2.97
C MET A 125 -12.62 -14.86 -1.88
N ILE A 126 -11.96 -13.76 -1.54
CA ILE A 126 -12.49 -12.73 -0.66
C ILE A 126 -12.53 -11.43 -1.47
N ILE A 127 -13.74 -10.90 -1.63
CA ILE A 127 -14.02 -9.75 -2.49
C ILE A 127 -14.08 -8.48 -1.65
N TYR A 128 -13.30 -7.48 -2.02
CA TYR A 128 -13.25 -6.19 -1.37
C TYR A 128 -13.87 -5.10 -2.25
N PRO A 129 -14.80 -4.30 -1.72
CA PRO A 129 -15.30 -3.14 -2.43
C PRO A 129 -14.23 -2.06 -2.51
N LYS A 130 -14.25 -1.27 -3.58
CA LYS A 130 -13.38 -0.10 -3.75
C LYS A 130 -14.12 1.06 -4.42
N VAL A 131 -13.67 2.28 -4.22
CA VAL A 131 -14.14 3.46 -4.94
C VAL A 131 -13.35 3.67 -6.23
N SER A 132 -13.94 4.44 -7.16
CA SER A 132 -13.18 4.93 -8.31
C SER A 132 -12.06 5.87 -7.87
N GLU A 133 -10.85 5.61 -8.33
CA GLU A 133 -9.66 6.38 -7.94
C GLU A 133 -8.71 6.58 -9.12
N PRO A 134 -7.87 7.64 -9.12
CA PRO A 134 -6.85 7.83 -10.14
C PRO A 134 -5.92 6.61 -10.22
N TYR A 135 -5.54 6.25 -11.44
CA TYR A 135 -4.62 5.14 -11.67
C TYR A 135 -3.37 5.31 -10.81
N THR A 136 -2.83 4.22 -10.30
CA THR A 136 -1.72 4.12 -9.35
C THR A 136 -2.02 4.51 -7.90
N TYR A 137 -3.07 5.26 -7.58
CA TYR A 137 -3.34 5.62 -6.18
C TYR A 137 -3.51 4.39 -5.29
N ASN A 138 -4.34 3.45 -5.72
CA ASN A 138 -4.52 2.15 -5.06
C ASN A 138 -4.80 2.24 -3.55
N ILE A 139 -5.40 3.35 -3.09
CA ILE A 139 -5.68 3.52 -1.67
C ILE A 139 -6.92 2.73 -1.28
N SER A 140 -8.06 2.92 -1.93
CA SER A 140 -9.25 2.15 -1.58
C SER A 140 -9.07 0.66 -1.86
N THR A 141 -8.32 0.34 -2.91
CA THR A 141 -8.00 -1.02 -3.32
C THR A 141 -7.38 -1.86 -2.20
N TYR A 142 -6.35 -1.36 -1.52
CA TYR A 142 -5.63 -2.13 -0.51
C TYR A 142 -6.04 -1.78 0.93
N LEU A 143 -6.54 -0.56 1.17
CA LEU A 143 -7.02 -0.18 2.49
C LEU A 143 -8.16 -1.07 2.99
N GLY A 144 -9.06 -1.50 2.10
CA GLY A 144 -10.13 -2.42 2.45
C GLY A 144 -9.61 -3.75 2.99
N MET A 145 -8.56 -4.31 2.38
CA MET A 145 -7.90 -5.53 2.83
C MET A 145 -7.25 -5.35 4.21
N VAL A 146 -6.52 -4.24 4.41
CA VAL A 146 -5.84 -3.95 5.68
C VAL A 146 -6.85 -3.69 6.80
N LEU A 147 -7.89 -2.87 6.57
CA LEU A 147 -8.98 -2.63 7.54
C LEU A 147 -9.70 -3.93 7.94
N SER A 148 -9.88 -4.83 6.99
CA SER A 148 -10.53 -6.13 7.20
C SER A 148 -9.72 -7.03 8.15
N ALA A 149 -8.40 -6.94 8.10
CA ALA A 149 -7.48 -7.70 8.95
C ALA A 149 -7.26 -7.04 10.31
N THR A 150 -7.09 -5.72 10.36
CA THR A 150 -6.79 -4.97 11.59
C THR A 150 -8.04 -4.66 12.41
N SER A 151 -9.23 -4.69 11.77
CA SER A 151 -10.49 -4.29 12.39
C SER A 151 -10.51 -2.85 12.93
N GLU A 152 -9.62 -1.99 12.43
CA GLU A 152 -9.59 -0.57 12.78
C GLU A 152 -10.85 0.15 12.28
N ASN A 153 -11.30 1.14 13.02
CA ASN A 153 -12.50 1.90 12.66
C ASN A 153 -12.16 3.04 11.68
N PRO A 154 -12.62 3.00 10.42
CA PRO A 154 -12.31 4.02 9.42
C PRO A 154 -12.82 5.42 9.80
N LYS A 155 -13.91 5.54 10.60
CA LYS A 155 -14.40 6.83 11.10
C LYS A 155 -13.43 7.48 12.08
N LEU A 156 -12.76 6.69 12.92
CA LEU A 156 -11.76 7.22 13.86
C LEU A 156 -10.51 7.72 13.11
N ILE A 157 -10.05 6.97 12.11
CA ILE A 157 -8.94 7.39 11.24
C ILE A 157 -9.31 8.68 10.50
N LEU A 158 -10.48 8.72 9.88
CA LEU A 158 -10.99 9.90 9.17
C LEU A 158 -11.04 11.14 10.07
N ASN A 159 -11.58 10.99 11.27
CA ASN A 159 -11.69 12.09 12.23
C ASN A 159 -10.32 12.61 12.67
N PHE A 160 -9.34 11.72 12.84
CA PHE A 160 -7.97 12.11 13.14
C PHE A 160 -7.36 12.93 12.00
N LEU A 161 -7.46 12.44 10.76
CA LEU A 161 -6.91 13.13 9.59
C LEU A 161 -7.57 14.51 9.35
N LYS A 162 -8.89 14.61 9.55
CA LYS A 162 -9.61 15.89 9.41
C LYS A 162 -9.20 16.92 10.49
N LYS A 163 -8.74 16.48 11.66
CA LYS A 163 -8.25 17.34 12.75
C LYS A 163 -6.76 17.61 12.70
N LEU A 164 -6.00 16.89 11.87
CA LEU A 164 -4.56 17.01 11.79
C LEU A 164 -4.16 18.41 11.28
N LYS A 165 -3.50 19.17 12.13
CA LYS A 165 -2.96 20.49 11.77
C LYS A 165 -1.62 20.30 11.06
N ILE A 166 -1.58 20.66 9.79
CA ILE A 166 -0.34 20.63 9.01
C ILE A 166 0.63 21.68 9.55
N LYS A 167 1.90 21.31 9.70
CA LYS A 167 2.95 22.20 10.21
C LYS A 167 3.03 23.49 9.40
N ASN A 168 3.15 24.62 10.09
CA ASN A 168 3.39 25.91 9.45
C ASN A 168 4.65 25.85 8.56
N GLY A 169 4.58 26.43 7.38
CA GLY A 169 5.70 26.39 6.42
C GLY A 169 5.86 25.02 5.70
N PHE A 170 4.95 24.06 5.88
CA PHE A 170 5.02 22.73 5.26
C PHE A 170 5.35 22.77 3.75
N LYS A 171 4.76 23.70 3.02
CA LYS A 171 4.96 23.86 1.56
C LYS A 171 6.33 24.40 1.16
N SER A 172 7.08 25.04 2.08
CA SER A 172 8.39 25.68 1.78
C SER A 172 9.55 24.68 1.75
N TYR A 173 9.36 23.46 2.25
CA TYR A 173 10.40 22.43 2.21
C TYR A 173 10.54 21.83 0.82
N ASN A 174 11.78 21.46 0.44
CA ASN A 174 12.11 20.90 -0.87
C ASN A 174 12.21 19.37 -0.83
N SER A 175 12.41 18.81 0.36
CA SER A 175 12.48 17.37 0.60
C SER A 175 11.73 17.01 1.88
N TYR A 176 11.33 15.74 1.96
CA TYR A 176 10.57 15.21 3.09
C TYR A 176 11.10 13.86 3.50
N SER A 177 11.11 13.59 4.80
CA SER A 177 11.40 12.27 5.35
C SER A 177 10.31 11.87 6.34
N LEU A 178 9.78 10.68 6.19
CA LEU A 178 8.82 10.07 7.10
C LEU A 178 9.56 9.04 7.97
N ILE A 179 9.43 9.15 9.28
CA ILE A 179 9.98 8.19 10.24
C ILE A 179 8.81 7.56 10.97
N LEU A 180 8.65 6.27 10.78
CA LEU A 180 7.57 5.47 11.34
C LEU A 180 8.04 4.69 12.58
N PRO A 181 7.16 4.31 13.50
CA PRO A 181 7.48 3.29 14.51
C PRO A 181 7.94 1.98 13.83
N ASP A 182 8.86 1.27 14.47
CA ASP A 182 9.55 0.11 13.87
C ASP A 182 8.61 -1.01 13.44
N GLU A 183 7.52 -1.22 14.18
CA GLU A 183 6.48 -2.22 13.87
C GLU A 183 5.77 -1.98 12.53
N PHE A 184 5.77 -0.75 12.01
CA PHE A 184 5.11 -0.38 10.75
C PHE A 184 6.06 -0.27 9.56
N ILE A 185 7.27 -0.82 9.66
CA ILE A 185 8.28 -0.74 8.59
C ILE A 185 7.77 -1.27 7.25
N ALA A 186 6.86 -2.24 7.25
CA ALA A 186 6.28 -2.81 6.03
C ALA A 186 5.50 -1.79 5.16
N ILE A 187 5.19 -0.60 5.69
CA ILE A 187 4.55 0.49 4.93
C ILE A 187 5.58 1.28 4.10
N THR A 188 6.84 1.33 4.51
CA THR A 188 7.84 2.20 3.86
C THR A 188 8.01 1.94 2.36
N PRO A 189 7.99 0.70 1.83
CA PRO A 189 8.07 0.46 0.39
C PRO A 189 6.88 1.02 -0.39
N MET A 190 5.69 1.05 0.20
CA MET A 190 4.51 1.65 -0.44
C MET A 190 4.68 3.18 -0.61
N ILE A 191 5.33 3.84 0.36
CA ILE A 191 5.64 5.27 0.28
C ILE A 191 6.67 5.55 -0.82
N ASP A 192 7.66 4.68 -0.99
CA ASP A 192 8.68 4.81 -2.04
C ASP A 192 8.07 4.64 -3.45
N ILE A 193 7.13 3.70 -3.59
CA ILE A 193 6.33 3.58 -4.82
C ILE A 193 5.56 4.88 -5.08
N LYS A 194 4.87 5.43 -4.08
CA LYS A 194 4.11 6.69 -4.23
C LYS A 194 5.00 7.87 -4.55
N LYS A 195 6.21 7.94 -4.00
CA LYS A 195 7.21 8.95 -4.37
C LYS A 195 7.49 8.89 -5.87
N SER A 196 7.78 7.70 -6.39
CA SER A 196 8.11 7.50 -7.81
C SER A 196 6.93 7.85 -8.71
N GLU A 197 5.73 7.40 -8.37
CA GLU A 197 4.51 7.64 -9.15
C GLU A 197 4.08 9.11 -9.16
N LEU A 198 4.11 9.77 -7.99
CA LEU A 198 3.52 11.10 -7.84
C LEU A 198 4.50 12.24 -8.12
N PHE A 199 5.79 12.01 -7.93
CA PHE A 199 6.80 13.06 -8.01
C PHE A 199 7.93 12.75 -9.00
N GLY A 200 8.13 11.51 -9.38
CA GLY A 200 9.24 11.08 -10.24
C GLY A 200 10.58 11.57 -9.67
N PRO A 201 11.47 12.13 -10.51
CA PRO A 201 12.76 12.66 -10.07
C PRO A 201 12.68 14.08 -9.46
N LYS A 202 11.46 14.67 -9.35
CA LYS A 202 11.29 16.09 -9.01
C LYS A 202 11.28 16.39 -7.51
N LEU A 203 11.14 15.35 -6.66
CA LEU A 203 11.08 15.52 -5.21
C LEU A 203 11.82 14.38 -4.50
N SER A 204 12.62 14.74 -3.50
CA SER A 204 13.12 13.75 -2.54
C SER A 204 12.07 13.51 -1.47
N LEU A 205 11.61 12.27 -1.38
CA LEU A 205 10.79 11.75 -0.31
C LEU A 205 11.41 10.43 0.16
N ARG A 206 11.69 10.33 1.45
CA ARG A 206 12.27 9.13 2.07
C ARG A 206 11.34 8.61 3.15
N ALA A 207 11.33 7.30 3.37
CA ALA A 207 10.57 6.68 4.45
C ALA A 207 11.42 5.62 5.14
N PHE A 208 11.46 5.65 6.47
CA PHE A 208 12.21 4.72 7.30
C PHE A 208 11.40 4.36 8.55
N SER A 209 11.68 3.21 9.15
CA SER A 209 11.36 3.03 10.55
C SER A 209 12.39 3.78 11.41
N PHE A 210 12.10 3.98 12.69
CA PHE A 210 13.00 4.72 13.58
C PHE A 210 14.37 4.03 13.71
N GLY A 211 14.38 2.70 13.84
CA GLY A 211 15.61 1.90 13.86
C GLY A 211 16.40 2.01 12.54
N HIS A 212 15.72 1.88 11.39
CA HIS A 212 16.38 2.03 10.09
C HIS A 212 16.90 3.44 9.84
N ALA A 213 16.21 4.48 10.30
CA ALA A 213 16.67 5.87 10.21
C ALA A 213 18.05 6.06 10.89
N ARG A 214 18.29 5.40 12.03
CA ARG A 214 19.61 5.41 12.69
C ARG A 214 20.70 4.79 11.81
N HIS A 215 20.41 3.71 11.11
CA HIS A 215 21.36 3.04 10.22
C HIS A 215 21.55 3.80 8.89
N ALA A 216 20.51 4.47 8.40
CA ALA A 216 20.60 5.35 7.24
C ALA A 216 21.42 6.62 7.49
N LYS A 217 21.80 6.86 8.75
CA LYS A 217 22.69 7.95 9.19
C LYS A 217 22.30 9.29 8.56
N PHE A 218 21.31 9.93 9.11
CA PHE A 218 20.93 11.31 8.76
C PHE A 218 22.05 12.30 9.19
N VAL A 219 23.24 12.13 8.65
CA VAL A 219 24.45 12.83 9.08
C VAL A 219 24.44 14.29 8.64
N ILE A 220 24.03 14.51 7.39
CA ILE A 220 23.91 15.85 6.84
C ILE A 220 22.48 16.33 7.01
N ARG A 221 22.32 17.42 7.72
CA ARG A 221 21.03 18.06 7.96
C ARG A 221 20.83 19.19 6.96
N ASP A 222 19.60 19.29 6.46
CA ASP A 222 19.21 20.37 5.53
C ASP A 222 17.99 21.11 6.11
N LYS A 223 18.08 22.43 6.21
CA LYS A 223 16.98 23.29 6.67
C LYS A 223 15.76 23.22 5.74
N LYS A 224 15.94 22.80 4.49
CA LYS A 224 14.87 22.61 3.50
C LYS A 224 14.29 21.20 3.47
N GLU A 225 14.76 20.30 4.33
CA GLU A 225 14.16 18.98 4.54
C GLU A 225 13.25 19.00 5.77
N LEU A 226 11.98 18.61 5.60
CA LEU A 226 11.07 18.37 6.71
C LEU A 226 11.16 16.91 7.13
N VAL A 227 11.54 16.65 8.38
CA VAL A 227 11.52 15.31 8.98
C VAL A 227 10.26 15.16 9.82
N ILE A 228 9.36 14.29 9.37
CA ILE A 228 8.08 14.00 9.99
C ILE A 228 8.21 12.68 10.73
N THR A 229 8.10 12.70 12.05
CA THR A 229 8.17 11.50 12.89
C THR A 229 6.78 11.16 13.41
N LEU A 230 6.38 9.90 13.24
CA LEU A 230 5.11 9.38 13.73
C LEU A 230 5.33 8.60 15.03
N GLY A 231 4.42 8.75 15.99
CA GLY A 231 4.47 8.00 17.24
C GLY A 231 4.90 8.85 18.43
N LYS A 232 5.12 8.15 19.56
CA LYS A 232 5.46 8.80 20.84
C LYS A 232 6.97 9.06 21.00
N GLU A 233 7.79 8.33 20.27
CA GLU A 233 9.24 8.46 20.33
C GLU A 233 9.68 9.78 19.71
N LYS A 234 10.24 10.67 20.55
CA LYS A 234 10.63 12.00 20.10
C LYS A 234 11.89 11.94 19.23
N ASN A 235 11.81 12.52 18.06
CA ASN A 235 12.96 12.71 17.20
C ASN A 235 13.90 13.80 17.73
N MET A 236 14.95 13.40 18.41
CA MET A 236 16.00 14.32 18.90
C MET A 236 17.21 14.41 17.96
N TYR A 237 17.30 13.55 16.94
CA TYR A 237 18.52 13.33 16.17
C TYR A 237 18.42 13.68 14.69
N PHE A 238 17.31 13.33 14.04
CA PHE A 238 17.17 13.40 12.58
C PHE A 238 16.64 14.75 12.11
N GLY A 239 17.33 15.34 11.15
CA GLY A 239 16.99 16.65 10.60
C GLY A 239 17.31 17.83 11.51
N GLU A 240 17.22 19.03 10.97
CA GLU A 240 17.37 20.28 11.74
C GLU A 240 16.23 20.41 12.75
N PRO A 241 16.49 20.85 14.01
CA PRO A 241 15.46 20.95 15.05
C PRO A 241 14.20 21.71 14.63
N GLN A 242 14.35 22.85 13.94
CA GLN A 242 13.23 23.66 13.44
C GLN A 242 12.48 23.03 12.29
N SER A 243 13.08 22.07 11.59
CA SER A 243 12.53 21.33 10.45
C SER A 243 12.00 19.95 10.87
N ARG A 244 11.74 19.71 12.16
CA ARG A 244 11.11 18.50 12.66
C ARG A 244 9.62 18.72 12.89
N TRP A 245 8.84 17.70 12.57
CA TRP A 245 7.41 17.68 12.88
C TRP A 245 7.05 16.33 13.49
N GLN A 246 6.71 16.37 14.78
CA GLN A 246 6.22 15.20 15.50
C GLN A 246 4.70 15.12 15.33
N ILE A 247 4.21 13.94 14.98
CA ILE A 247 2.78 13.61 14.94
C ILE A 247 2.55 12.50 15.97
N ASP A 248 1.92 12.85 17.08
CA ASP A 248 1.56 11.90 18.11
C ASP A 248 0.42 11.01 17.61
N LEU A 249 0.59 9.70 17.79
CA LEU A 249 -0.40 8.71 17.40
C LEU A 249 -1.35 8.38 18.55
N PRO A 250 -2.60 8.04 18.28
CA PRO A 250 -3.51 7.47 19.28
C PRO A 250 -2.94 6.20 19.93
N ASN A 251 -3.44 5.83 21.11
CA ASN A 251 -2.91 4.70 21.87
C ASN A 251 -3.10 3.33 21.21
N LYS A 252 -4.06 3.20 20.32
CA LYS A 252 -4.37 1.94 19.62
C LYS A 252 -4.44 2.25 18.12
N VAL A 253 -3.31 2.13 17.45
CA VAL A 253 -3.21 2.25 15.99
C VAL A 253 -2.61 0.97 15.44
N ASP A 254 -3.00 0.63 14.23
CA ASP A 254 -2.47 -0.50 13.48
C ASP A 254 -2.19 -0.04 12.04
N PHE A 255 -1.90 -0.96 11.16
CA PHE A 255 -1.44 -0.71 9.80
C PHE A 255 -2.40 0.14 8.95
N ALA A 256 -3.72 0.02 9.11
CA ALA A 256 -4.66 0.84 8.33
C ALA A 256 -4.55 2.33 8.69
N PHE A 257 -4.39 2.65 9.98
CA PHE A 257 -4.18 4.02 10.43
C PHE A 257 -2.90 4.62 9.84
N ILE A 258 -1.78 3.90 9.95
CA ILE A 258 -0.48 4.39 9.50
C ILE A 258 -0.43 4.49 7.97
N LEU A 259 -1.02 3.54 7.24
CA LEU A 259 -1.16 3.62 5.79
C LEU A 259 -1.95 4.87 5.36
N CYS A 260 -3.09 5.12 6.00
CA CYS A 260 -3.90 6.31 5.72
C CYS A 260 -3.16 7.61 6.05
N LEU A 261 -2.51 7.67 7.22
CA LEU A 261 -1.78 8.87 7.64
C LEU A 261 -0.61 9.18 6.70
N THR A 262 0.19 8.17 6.36
CA THR A 262 1.33 8.35 5.46
C THR A 262 0.89 8.76 4.05
N TYR A 263 -0.14 8.12 3.49
CA TYR A 263 -0.67 8.49 2.17
C TYR A 263 -1.34 9.87 2.19
N TYR A 264 -2.00 10.23 3.28
CA TYR A 264 -2.54 11.59 3.47
C TYR A 264 -1.43 12.64 3.46
N LEU A 265 -0.33 12.40 4.19
CA LEU A 265 0.83 13.30 4.20
C LEU A 265 1.49 13.40 2.81
N VAL A 266 1.64 12.28 2.10
CA VAL A 266 2.12 12.28 0.71
C VAL A 266 1.19 13.10 -0.20
N GLY A 267 -0.12 12.99 -0.02
CA GLY A 267 -1.12 13.80 -0.73
C GLY A 267 -1.01 15.30 -0.41
N GLN A 268 -0.73 15.65 0.85
CA GLN A 268 -0.47 17.04 1.25
C GLN A 268 0.82 17.58 0.60
N ILE A 269 1.85 16.75 0.44
CA ILE A 269 3.05 17.11 -0.32
C ILE A 269 2.67 17.31 -1.79
N GLN A 270 1.92 16.40 -2.40
CA GLN A 270 1.47 16.47 -3.79
C GLN A 270 0.69 17.75 -4.09
N LYS A 271 -0.16 18.18 -3.17
CA LYS A 271 -0.96 19.42 -3.28
C LYS A 271 -0.08 20.67 -3.39
N ASN A 272 1.10 20.64 -2.79
CA ASN A 272 1.96 21.82 -2.64
C ASN A 272 3.21 21.79 -3.53
N LYS A 273 3.40 20.77 -4.35
CA LYS A 273 4.55 20.58 -5.23
C LYS A 273 4.13 20.56 -6.70
N PRO A 274 5.10 20.70 -7.64
CA PRO A 274 4.78 20.64 -9.07
C PRO A 274 3.91 19.43 -9.43
N ALA A 275 2.95 19.64 -10.30
CA ALA A 275 1.92 18.67 -10.65
C ALA A 275 2.46 17.55 -11.58
N TYR A 276 3.56 16.89 -11.18
CA TYR A 276 4.22 15.85 -11.98
C TYR A 276 3.24 14.74 -12.41
N PHE A 277 2.55 14.13 -11.45
CA PHE A 277 1.59 13.07 -11.74
C PHE A 277 0.48 13.54 -12.69
N LYS A 278 -0.17 14.66 -12.37
CA LYS A 278 -1.29 15.18 -13.17
C LYS A 278 -0.88 15.54 -14.61
N ASN A 279 0.35 15.96 -14.81
CA ASN A 279 0.87 16.32 -16.12
C ASN A 279 1.25 15.09 -16.96
N ASN A 280 1.60 13.98 -16.32
CA ASN A 280 2.14 12.79 -16.99
C ASN A 280 1.16 11.61 -17.06
N ILE A 281 0.11 11.57 -16.23
CA ILE A 281 -0.76 10.40 -16.09
C ILE A 281 -1.43 9.99 -17.40
N LYS A 282 -1.79 10.93 -18.27
CA LYS A 282 -2.39 10.64 -19.56
C LYS A 282 -1.44 9.84 -20.44
N ASN A 283 -0.21 10.33 -20.62
CA ASN A 283 0.81 9.65 -21.42
C ASN A 283 1.20 8.30 -20.80
N TYR A 284 1.28 8.24 -19.47
CA TYR A 284 1.55 7.00 -18.77
C TYR A 284 0.48 5.94 -19.05
N CYS A 285 -0.80 6.28 -18.95
CA CYS A 285 -1.90 5.35 -19.17
C CYS A 285 -2.09 4.97 -20.66
N GLN A 286 -1.78 5.88 -21.58
CA GLN A 286 -2.01 5.66 -23.03
C GLN A 286 -0.84 4.96 -23.74
N ASP A 287 0.39 5.20 -23.27
CA ASP A 287 1.57 4.75 -23.98
C ASP A 287 2.52 3.94 -23.09
N TYR A 288 3.09 4.58 -22.10
CA TYR A 288 4.20 4.02 -21.33
C TYR A 288 3.80 2.87 -20.40
N GLY A 289 2.69 3.01 -19.69
CA GLY A 289 2.23 2.01 -18.73
C GLY A 289 1.83 0.69 -19.38
N PRO A 290 0.96 0.70 -20.43
CA PRO A 290 0.57 -0.52 -21.13
C PRO A 290 1.76 -1.30 -21.70
N LYS A 291 2.72 -0.62 -22.32
CA LYS A 291 3.91 -1.24 -22.93
C LYS A 291 4.77 -1.98 -21.92
N ALA A 292 4.96 -1.43 -20.73
CA ALA A 292 5.72 -2.08 -19.68
C ALA A 292 5.13 -3.44 -19.24
N TYR A 293 3.84 -3.65 -19.48
CA TYR A 293 3.15 -4.92 -19.21
C TYR A 293 2.85 -5.74 -20.48
N GLY A 294 3.43 -5.37 -21.62
CA GLY A 294 3.17 -6.07 -22.89
C GLY A 294 1.76 -5.88 -23.44
N HIS A 295 1.05 -4.84 -23.02
CA HIS A 295 -0.31 -4.53 -23.48
C HIS A 295 -0.33 -3.40 -24.51
N ASN A 296 -1.22 -3.53 -25.51
CA ASN A 296 -1.49 -2.46 -26.48
C ASN A 296 -2.71 -1.60 -26.11
N LYS A 297 -3.53 -2.05 -25.16
CA LYS A 297 -4.73 -1.34 -24.74
C LYS A 297 -4.40 -0.35 -23.62
N SER A 298 -4.83 0.90 -23.77
CA SER A 298 -4.66 1.95 -22.78
C SER A 298 -5.30 1.59 -21.44
N PHE A 299 -4.69 2.05 -20.34
CA PHE A 299 -5.26 1.95 -19.01
C PHE A 299 -6.22 3.11 -18.74
N ASP A 300 -7.16 2.90 -17.86
CA ASP A 300 -8.08 3.96 -17.38
C ASP A 300 -7.33 4.93 -16.48
N ILE A 301 -7.44 6.23 -16.77
CA ILE A 301 -6.89 7.29 -15.90
C ILE A 301 -7.59 7.30 -14.53
N ILE A 302 -8.90 7.05 -14.54
CA ILE A 302 -9.69 6.82 -13.32
C ILE A 302 -10.11 5.35 -13.37
N VAL A 303 -9.53 4.57 -12.48
CA VAL A 303 -9.87 3.15 -12.34
C VAL A 303 -11.27 3.06 -11.73
N PRO A 304 -12.20 2.33 -12.34
CA PRO A 304 -13.56 2.20 -11.81
C PRO A 304 -13.59 1.59 -10.41
N GLY A 305 -14.53 2.04 -9.60
CA GLY A 305 -14.87 1.40 -8.34
C GLY A 305 -15.64 0.10 -8.56
N SER A 306 -15.65 -0.74 -7.56
CA SER A 306 -16.53 -1.89 -7.44
C SER A 306 -17.40 -1.69 -6.20
N ILE A 307 -18.73 -1.65 -6.39
CA ILE A 307 -19.69 -1.63 -5.30
C ILE A 307 -20.31 -3.03 -5.30
N ASN A 308 -20.26 -3.73 -4.17
CA ASN A 308 -21.12 -4.91 -3.99
C ASN A 308 -22.57 -4.42 -3.91
N ASN A 309 -23.34 -4.69 -4.94
CA ASN A 309 -24.80 -4.52 -4.90
C ASN A 309 -25.43 -5.57 -4.01
#